data_0bd289039540ecf50afb451c7be62a27
#
_entry.id   0bd289039540ecf50afb451c7be62a27
#
_cell.length_a   1.000
_cell.length_b   1.000
_cell.length_c   1.000
_cell.angle_alpha   90.00
_cell.angle_beta   90.00
_cell.angle_gamma   90.00
#
_symmetry.space_group_name_H-M   'P 1'
#
loop_
_entity.id
_entity.type
_entity.pdbx_description
1 polymer ?
#
loop_
_entity_poly.entity_id
_entity_poly.type
_entity_poly.pdbx_seq_one_letter_code
_entity_poly.pdbx_strand_id
1 'polypeptide(L)'
;MTGAGVLAVAAAFLFYAVAHGGRGAQPGGMLLTAQFDRIDGLVNGADVRIAGVKVGSVVSSSIDPQSFNAVVGMRVDRSLRLPSDSSAEVSSDGLLGGKYLSIVPGGAERVLAEGSRITETQGSVSLESLLGRFIFSVTQMNQPAAANGESAAPATAAPR
;
A
#
# COMPACT_ATOMS: atom_id res chain seq x y z
N MET A 1 -44.22 -13.34 27.30
CA MET A 1 -43.73 -11.99 27.61
C MET A 1 -42.18 -11.92 27.69
N THR A 2 -41.50 -13.02 28.04
CA THR A 2 -40.00 -13.06 28.18
C THR A 2 -39.25 -12.91 26.86
N GLY A 3 -39.79 -13.42 25.74
CA GLY A 3 -39.12 -13.33 24.43
C GLY A 3 -38.99 -11.89 23.87
N ALA A 4 -39.98 -11.04 24.12
CA ALA A 4 -39.94 -9.65 23.67
C ALA A 4 -38.85 -8.83 24.39
N GLY A 5 -38.63 -9.13 25.69
CA GLY A 5 -37.55 -8.49 26.46
C GLY A 5 -36.16 -8.86 25.95
N VAL A 6 -35.94 -10.13 25.62
CA VAL A 6 -34.66 -10.60 25.06
C VAL A 6 -34.36 -9.97 23.69
N LEU A 7 -35.38 -9.88 22.82
CA LEU A 7 -35.21 -9.23 21.52
C LEU A 7 -34.91 -7.74 21.64
N ALA A 8 -35.56 -7.04 22.58
CA ALA A 8 -35.29 -5.63 22.83
C ALA A 8 -33.85 -5.39 23.32
N VAL A 9 -33.34 -6.21 24.22
CA VAL A 9 -31.96 -6.14 24.72
C VAL A 9 -30.96 -6.49 23.60
N ALA A 10 -31.22 -7.52 22.80
CA ALA A 10 -30.38 -7.90 21.69
C ALA A 10 -30.30 -6.78 20.63
N ALA A 11 -31.45 -6.16 20.30
CA ALA A 11 -31.51 -5.05 19.36
C ALA A 11 -30.76 -3.79 19.89
N ALA A 12 -30.93 -3.49 21.19
CA ALA A 12 -30.20 -2.40 21.83
C ALA A 12 -28.69 -2.65 21.85
N PHE A 13 -28.25 -3.88 22.12
CA PHE A 13 -26.84 -4.26 22.09
C PHE A 13 -26.27 -4.23 20.68
N LEU A 14 -27.03 -4.70 19.68
CA LEU A 14 -26.61 -4.63 18.28
C LEU A 14 -26.49 -3.17 17.82
N PHE A 15 -27.45 -2.32 18.16
CA PHE A 15 -27.41 -0.90 17.87
C PHE A 15 -26.19 -0.22 18.54
N TYR A 16 -25.95 -0.54 19.80
CA TYR A 16 -24.78 -0.05 20.53
C TYR A 16 -23.47 -0.53 19.90
N ALA A 17 -23.39 -1.81 19.52
CA ALA A 17 -22.20 -2.37 18.87
C ALA A 17 -21.92 -1.74 17.51
N VAL A 18 -22.97 -1.49 16.69
CA VAL A 18 -22.83 -0.82 15.39
C VAL A 18 -22.45 0.66 15.58
N ALA A 19 -23.08 1.35 16.53
CA ALA A 19 -22.80 2.76 16.81
C ALA A 19 -21.38 2.99 17.35
N HIS A 20 -20.83 2.03 18.11
CA HIS A 20 -19.48 2.13 18.70
C HIS A 20 -18.45 1.24 18.00
N GLY A 21 -18.87 0.35 17.09
CA GLY A 21 -17.99 -0.53 16.32
C GLY A 21 -17.28 0.15 15.15
N GLY A 22 -17.59 1.38 14.84
CA GLY A 22 -16.97 2.18 13.78
C GLY A 22 -15.52 2.55 14.11
N ARG A 23 -14.63 1.56 14.07
CA ARG A 23 -13.20 1.78 14.11
C ARG A 23 -12.77 2.38 12.77
N GLY A 24 -12.59 3.68 12.70
CA GLY A 24 -11.84 4.19 11.56
C GLY A 24 -12.13 5.59 11.07
N ALA A 25 -13.27 6.15 11.28
CA ALA A 25 -13.49 7.54 10.90
C ALA A 25 -13.44 8.41 12.16
N GLN A 26 -12.31 9.01 12.47
CA GLN A 26 -12.30 10.14 13.38
C GLN A 26 -13.08 11.27 12.70
N PRO A 27 -14.26 11.68 13.23
CA PRO A 27 -14.97 12.82 12.68
C PRO A 27 -14.10 14.05 12.89
N GLY A 28 -13.66 14.69 11.80
CA GLY A 28 -12.87 15.91 11.87
C GLY A 28 -11.42 15.84 11.39
N GLY A 29 -10.95 14.71 10.88
CA GLY A 29 -9.62 14.58 10.28
C GLY A 29 -9.49 15.35 8.95
N MET A 30 -8.27 15.70 8.56
CA MET A 30 -7.90 16.29 7.28
C MET A 30 -7.88 15.19 6.21
N LEU A 31 -8.56 15.40 5.09
CA LEU A 31 -8.54 14.48 3.96
C LEU A 31 -7.31 14.77 3.09
N LEU A 32 -6.51 13.74 2.84
CA LEU A 32 -5.38 13.78 1.92
C LEU A 32 -5.54 12.68 0.87
N THR A 33 -4.88 12.84 -0.26
CA THR A 33 -4.81 11.83 -1.31
C THR A 33 -3.36 11.49 -1.65
N ALA A 34 -3.12 10.27 -2.07
CA ALA A 34 -1.83 9.83 -2.57
C ALA A 34 -2.04 8.87 -3.74
N GLN A 35 -1.14 8.89 -4.71
CA GLN A 35 -1.24 8.05 -5.90
C GLN A 35 -0.08 7.06 -5.89
N PHE A 36 -0.41 5.77 -6.04
CA PHE A 36 0.55 4.66 -5.99
C PHE A 36 0.48 3.84 -7.27
N ASP A 37 1.58 3.30 -7.68
CA ASP A 37 1.67 2.29 -8.74
C ASP A 37 1.03 0.97 -8.29
N ARG A 38 1.12 0.65 -7.00
CA ARG A 38 0.64 -0.62 -6.42
C ARG A 38 0.28 -0.47 -4.95
N ILE A 39 -0.88 -1.01 -4.56
CA ILE A 39 -1.38 -0.98 -3.19
C ILE A 39 -1.81 -2.37 -2.69
N ASP A 40 -1.19 -3.45 -3.20
CA ASP A 40 -1.58 -4.83 -2.88
C ASP A 40 -1.74 -5.06 -1.38
N GLY A 41 -2.92 -5.53 -0.97
CA GLY A 41 -3.26 -5.81 0.41
C GLY A 41 -3.64 -4.61 1.27
N LEU A 42 -3.59 -3.37 0.76
CA LEU A 42 -4.11 -2.20 1.47
C LEU A 42 -5.63 -2.15 1.31
N VAL A 43 -6.34 -2.10 2.42
CA VAL A 43 -7.81 -2.07 2.45
C VAL A 43 -8.33 -0.76 3.00
N ASN A 44 -9.58 -0.42 2.67
CA ASN A 44 -10.26 0.69 3.33
C ASN A 44 -10.41 0.39 4.82
N GLY A 45 -10.14 1.38 5.67
CA GLY A 45 -10.04 1.21 7.11
C GLY A 45 -8.63 0.84 7.61
N ALA A 46 -7.67 0.57 6.73
CA ALA A 46 -6.27 0.36 7.13
C ALA A 46 -5.73 1.58 7.87
N ASP A 47 -4.80 1.34 8.79
CA ASP A 47 -4.19 2.40 9.58
C ASP A 47 -3.33 3.31 8.71
N VAL A 48 -3.35 4.60 9.02
CA VAL A 48 -2.33 5.56 8.59
C VAL A 48 -1.45 5.86 9.79
N ARG A 49 -0.13 5.65 9.65
CA ARG A 49 0.84 5.77 10.74
C ARG A 49 1.96 6.74 10.40
N ILE A 50 2.46 7.42 11.43
CA ILE A 50 3.70 8.22 11.39
C ILE A 50 4.60 7.69 12.50
N ALA A 51 5.83 7.32 12.17
CA ALA A 51 6.77 6.73 13.13
C ALA A 51 6.17 5.54 13.94
N GLY A 52 5.29 4.74 13.30
CA GLY A 52 4.61 3.61 13.92
C GLY A 52 3.34 3.96 14.73
N VAL A 53 3.07 5.24 14.98
CA VAL A 53 1.89 5.69 15.73
C VAL A 53 0.73 5.90 14.76
N LYS A 54 -0.45 5.36 15.09
CA LYS A 54 -1.67 5.58 14.31
C LYS A 54 -2.13 7.03 14.41
N VAL A 55 -2.21 7.69 13.28
CA VAL A 55 -2.64 9.11 13.15
C VAL A 55 -3.87 9.27 12.28
N GLY A 56 -4.35 8.18 11.67
CA GLY A 56 -5.49 8.25 10.78
C GLY A 56 -5.89 6.90 10.21
N SER A 57 -6.65 6.92 9.12
CA SER A 57 -7.09 5.73 8.40
C SER A 57 -7.30 5.99 6.92
N VAL A 58 -7.16 4.95 6.12
CA VAL A 58 -7.54 4.91 4.71
C VAL A 58 -9.06 4.94 4.60
N VAL A 59 -9.60 5.87 3.81
CA VAL A 59 -11.06 6.04 3.65
C VAL A 59 -11.57 5.62 2.29
N SER A 60 -10.72 5.65 1.27
CA SER A 60 -11.10 5.24 -0.09
C SER A 60 -9.90 4.76 -0.89
N SER A 61 -10.16 3.90 -1.85
CA SER A 61 -9.20 3.50 -2.88
C SER A 61 -9.94 3.40 -4.22
N SER A 62 -9.35 3.95 -5.27
CA SER A 62 -9.86 3.94 -6.63
C SER A 62 -8.74 3.85 -7.64
N ILE A 63 -9.05 3.52 -8.89
CA ILE A 63 -8.10 3.54 -9.99
C ILE A 63 -8.32 4.83 -10.78
N ASP A 64 -7.24 5.53 -11.08
CA ASP A 64 -7.23 6.62 -12.04
C ASP A 64 -7.31 6.03 -13.46
N PRO A 65 -8.36 6.33 -14.25
CA PRO A 65 -8.55 5.72 -15.56
C PRO A 65 -7.53 6.17 -16.63
N GLN A 66 -6.78 7.24 -16.38
CA GLN A 66 -5.78 7.75 -17.31
C GLN A 66 -4.39 7.15 -17.03
N SER A 67 -3.98 7.14 -15.78
CA SER A 67 -2.65 6.65 -15.37
C SER A 67 -2.64 5.19 -14.94
N PHE A 68 -3.83 4.60 -14.70
CA PHE A 68 -4.01 3.26 -14.11
C PHE A 68 -3.35 3.09 -12.75
N ASN A 69 -3.02 4.18 -12.09
CA ASN A 69 -2.48 4.17 -10.74
C ASN A 69 -3.61 4.12 -9.71
N ALA A 70 -3.31 3.55 -8.55
CA ALA A 70 -4.22 3.54 -7.43
C ALA A 70 -4.21 4.91 -6.73
N VAL A 71 -5.37 5.52 -6.60
CA VAL A 71 -5.57 6.75 -5.82
C VAL A 71 -6.16 6.36 -4.48
N VAL A 72 -5.41 6.64 -3.42
CA VAL A 72 -5.80 6.33 -2.04
C VAL A 72 -6.16 7.63 -1.33
N GLY A 73 -7.39 7.68 -0.82
CA GLY A 73 -7.84 8.74 0.09
C GLY A 73 -7.61 8.32 1.54
N MET A 74 -7.02 9.19 2.31
CA MET A 74 -6.75 8.96 3.73
C MET A 74 -7.24 10.14 4.56
N ARG A 75 -7.66 9.85 5.79
CA ARG A 75 -8.03 10.86 6.77
C ARG A 75 -7.02 10.83 7.89
N VAL A 76 -6.40 11.98 8.16
CA VAL A 76 -5.32 12.15 9.14
C VAL A 76 -5.74 13.21 10.15
N ASP A 77 -5.25 13.11 11.38
CA ASP A 77 -5.54 14.08 12.45
C ASP A 77 -5.14 15.50 12.02
N ARG A 78 -6.06 16.44 12.15
CA ARG A 78 -5.84 17.86 11.80
C ARG A 78 -4.82 18.58 12.67
N SER A 79 -4.53 18.06 13.85
CA SER A 79 -3.52 18.64 14.74
C SER A 79 -2.10 18.50 14.17
N LEU A 80 -1.93 17.55 13.25
CA LEU A 80 -0.64 17.29 12.61
C LEU A 80 -0.39 18.26 11.46
N ARG A 81 0.74 18.97 11.56
CA ARG A 81 1.23 19.83 10.49
C ARG A 81 2.18 19.03 9.60
N LEU A 82 1.64 18.39 8.57
CA LEU A 82 2.44 17.60 7.64
C LEU A 82 3.12 18.53 6.61
N PRO A 83 4.46 18.49 6.49
CA PRO A 83 5.17 19.22 5.44
C PRO A 83 4.71 18.81 4.04
N SER A 84 4.78 19.72 3.09
CA SER A 84 4.32 19.50 1.72
C SER A 84 5.18 18.48 0.94
N ASP A 85 6.39 18.21 1.40
CA ASP A 85 7.35 17.22 0.88
C ASP A 85 7.30 15.89 1.66
N SER A 86 6.24 15.66 2.44
CA SER A 86 6.01 14.38 3.09
C SER A 86 5.78 13.29 2.05
N SER A 87 6.29 12.09 2.31
CA SER A 87 6.08 10.91 1.48
C SER A 87 5.10 9.94 2.13
N ALA A 88 4.46 9.12 1.30
CA ALA A 88 3.56 8.06 1.73
C ALA A 88 4.02 6.71 1.15
N GLU A 89 4.06 5.67 1.98
CA GLU A 89 4.46 4.33 1.59
C GLU A 89 3.48 3.28 2.09
N VAL A 90 3.29 2.22 1.31
CA VAL A 90 2.48 1.07 1.72
C VAL A 90 3.39 0.04 2.36
N SER A 91 3.28 -0.12 3.67
CA SER A 91 4.12 -1.00 4.48
C SER A 91 3.32 -2.19 5.03
N SER A 92 4.03 -3.27 5.40
CA SER A 92 3.43 -4.46 6.02
C SER A 92 3.61 -4.41 7.54
N ASP A 93 2.60 -4.85 8.27
CA ASP A 93 2.67 -5.00 9.73
C ASP A 93 3.28 -6.39 10.05
N GLY A 94 4.60 -6.46 9.93
CA GLY A 94 5.35 -7.71 10.06
C GLY A 94 5.17 -8.64 8.85
N LEU A 95 5.44 -9.94 9.06
CA LEU A 95 5.41 -10.96 8.00
C LEU A 95 3.99 -11.45 7.68
N LEU A 96 3.12 -11.51 8.67
CA LEU A 96 1.77 -12.06 8.57
C LEU A 96 0.67 -11.03 8.84
N GLY A 97 1.05 -9.79 9.12
CA GLY A 97 0.11 -8.69 9.36
C GLY A 97 -0.46 -8.09 8.08
N GLY A 98 -1.48 -7.25 8.25
CA GLY A 98 -2.06 -6.49 7.16
C GLY A 98 -1.13 -5.39 6.63
N LYS A 99 -1.57 -4.72 5.57
CA LYS A 99 -0.89 -3.53 5.07
C LYS A 99 -1.44 -2.28 5.77
N TYR A 100 -0.58 -1.31 5.97
CA TYR A 100 -0.93 0.02 6.47
C TYR A 100 -0.22 1.08 5.65
N LEU A 101 -0.69 2.31 5.74
CA LEU A 101 -0.07 3.45 5.09
C LEU A 101 0.87 4.14 6.07
N SER A 102 2.14 4.24 5.75
CA SER A 102 3.15 4.97 6.50
C SER A 102 3.35 6.33 5.86
N ILE A 103 3.29 7.40 6.65
CA ILE A 103 3.66 8.75 6.22
C ILE A 103 5.00 9.09 6.87
N VAL A 104 5.93 9.51 6.04
CA VAL A 104 7.23 10.02 6.47
C VAL A 104 7.23 11.53 6.26
N PRO A 105 7.19 12.33 7.34
CA PRO A 105 7.23 13.78 7.22
C PRO A 105 8.55 14.27 6.60
N GLY A 106 8.45 15.24 5.71
CA GLY A 106 9.60 15.92 5.13
C GLY A 106 10.11 17.09 5.98
N GLY A 107 10.86 18.00 5.37
CA GLY A 107 11.45 19.17 6.01
C GLY A 107 10.95 20.51 5.48
N ALA A 108 9.97 20.53 4.59
CA ALA A 108 9.47 21.78 4.02
C ALA A 108 8.70 22.62 5.05
N GLU A 109 8.87 23.94 5.01
CA GLU A 109 8.12 24.88 5.85
C GLU A 109 6.62 24.92 5.49
N ARG A 110 6.29 24.68 4.21
CA ARG A 110 4.90 24.62 3.74
C ARG A 110 4.25 23.36 4.24
N VAL A 111 3.04 23.47 4.74
CA VAL A 111 2.24 22.33 5.21
C VAL A 111 1.17 21.96 4.18
N LEU A 112 0.80 20.68 4.16
CA LEU A 112 -0.29 20.15 3.36
C LEU A 112 -1.61 20.73 3.87
N ALA A 113 -2.46 21.20 2.94
CA ALA A 113 -3.82 21.65 3.21
C ALA A 113 -4.82 20.49 3.03
N GLU A 114 -6.05 20.68 3.49
CA GLU A 114 -7.14 19.74 3.24
C GLU A 114 -7.34 19.52 1.74
N GLY A 115 -7.48 18.27 1.32
CA GLY A 115 -7.60 17.90 -0.08
C GLY A 115 -6.28 17.85 -0.84
N SER A 116 -5.15 18.16 -0.21
CA SER A 116 -3.84 18.08 -0.85
C SER A 116 -3.48 16.66 -1.25
N ARG A 117 -2.64 16.58 -2.29
CA ARG A 117 -2.05 15.31 -2.74
C ARG A 117 -0.62 15.20 -2.24
N ILE A 118 -0.28 14.04 -1.70
CA ILE A 118 1.11 13.63 -1.46
C ILE A 118 1.67 13.13 -2.79
N THR A 119 2.76 13.73 -3.25
CA THR A 119 3.39 13.45 -4.55
C THR A 119 4.44 12.36 -4.45
N GLU A 120 5.16 12.31 -3.34
CA GLU A 120 6.18 11.31 -3.11
C GLU A 120 5.55 10.05 -2.53
N THR A 121 5.49 8.98 -3.32
CA THR A 121 4.84 7.74 -2.93
C THR A 121 5.69 6.53 -3.24
N GLN A 122 5.59 5.51 -2.37
CA GLN A 122 6.20 4.21 -2.58
C GLN A 122 5.13 3.12 -2.46
N GLY A 123 4.93 2.37 -3.53
CA GLY A 123 3.95 1.30 -3.59
C GLY A 123 4.33 0.09 -2.73
N SER A 124 3.41 -0.84 -2.61
CA SER A 124 3.62 -2.04 -1.82
C SER A 124 4.69 -2.94 -2.43
N VAL A 125 5.61 -3.43 -1.61
CA VAL A 125 6.56 -4.48 -1.98
C VAL A 125 6.11 -5.78 -1.35
N SER A 126 5.98 -6.84 -2.16
CA SER A 126 5.69 -8.18 -1.65
C SER A 126 6.97 -8.99 -1.50
N LEU A 127 7.09 -9.68 -0.36
CA LEU A 127 8.24 -10.55 -0.06
C LEU A 127 8.35 -11.69 -1.09
N GLU A 128 7.23 -12.18 -1.59
CA GLU A 128 7.16 -13.21 -2.62
C GLU A 128 7.83 -12.77 -3.91
N SER A 129 7.64 -11.51 -4.30
CA SER A 129 8.27 -10.94 -5.49
C SER A 129 9.79 -10.81 -5.32
N LEU A 130 10.25 -10.44 -4.13
CA LEU A 130 11.67 -10.35 -3.81
C LEU A 130 12.31 -11.73 -3.79
N LEU A 131 11.66 -12.71 -3.17
CA LEU A 131 12.14 -14.11 -3.13
C LEU A 131 12.20 -14.72 -4.52
N GLY A 132 11.17 -14.48 -5.36
CA GLY A 132 11.15 -14.93 -6.75
C GLY A 132 12.33 -14.37 -7.55
N ARG A 133 12.63 -13.09 -7.42
CA ARG A 133 13.79 -12.45 -8.07
C ARG A 133 15.11 -13.03 -7.57
N PHE A 134 15.22 -13.28 -6.26
CA PHE A 134 16.42 -13.85 -5.67
C PHE A 134 16.67 -15.28 -6.18
N ILE A 135 15.66 -16.16 -6.17
CA ILE A 135 15.77 -17.53 -6.67
C ILE A 135 16.16 -17.52 -8.14
N PHE A 136 15.55 -16.65 -8.96
CA PHE A 136 15.87 -16.55 -10.37
C PHE A 136 17.32 -16.09 -10.61
N SER A 137 17.82 -15.11 -9.84
CA SER A 137 19.19 -14.63 -9.96
C SER A 137 20.22 -15.70 -9.60
N VAL A 138 19.96 -16.47 -8.54
CA VAL A 138 20.85 -17.57 -8.13
C VAL A 138 20.89 -18.70 -9.17
N THR A 139 19.73 -18.99 -9.79
CA THR A 139 19.65 -20.02 -10.84
C THR A 139 20.42 -19.61 -12.09
N GLN A 140 20.40 -18.32 -12.46
CA GLN A 140 21.19 -17.82 -13.59
C GLN A 140 22.69 -17.83 -13.31
N MET A 141 23.13 -17.55 -12.08
CA MET A 141 24.53 -17.62 -11.71
C MET A 141 25.09 -19.03 -11.70
N ASN A 142 24.21 -20.03 -11.55
CA ASN A 142 24.61 -21.46 -11.51
C ASN A 142 24.39 -22.19 -12.83
N GLN A 143 24.06 -21.48 -13.95
CA GLN A 143 24.12 -22.07 -15.28
C GLN A 143 25.59 -22.13 -15.70
N PRO A 144 26.16 -23.32 -15.91
CA PRO A 144 27.47 -23.43 -16.54
C PRO A 144 27.38 -22.77 -17.90
N ALA A 145 28.38 -21.98 -18.24
CA ALA A 145 28.57 -21.43 -19.58
C ALA A 145 28.71 -22.61 -20.57
N ALA A 146 27.62 -23.18 -20.98
CA ALA A 146 27.57 -24.27 -21.96
C ALA A 146 27.28 -23.66 -23.32
N ALA A 147 28.31 -23.73 -24.14
CA ALA A 147 28.26 -23.79 -25.60
C ALA A 147 27.91 -22.51 -26.36
N ASN A 148 28.78 -21.49 -26.30
CA ASN A 148 29.13 -20.77 -27.49
C ASN A 148 30.48 -21.27 -28.04
N GLY A 149 30.45 -22.50 -28.48
CA GLY A 149 31.54 -23.13 -29.19
C GLY A 149 30.98 -23.88 -30.36
N GLU A 150 31.44 -23.51 -31.51
CA GLU A 150 31.40 -24.34 -32.70
C GLU A 150 30.18 -24.23 -33.62
N SER A 151 30.23 -23.29 -34.49
CA SER A 151 29.93 -23.53 -35.91
C SER A 151 30.89 -22.69 -36.77
N ALA A 152 32.10 -23.17 -36.84
CA ALA A 152 32.99 -22.86 -37.95
C ALA A 152 32.49 -23.68 -39.15
N ALA A 153 31.87 -23.04 -40.12
CA ALA A 153 31.58 -23.62 -41.41
C ALA A 153 32.92 -23.80 -42.19
N PRO A 154 33.19 -24.96 -42.78
CA PRO A 154 34.35 -25.11 -43.69
C PRO A 154 34.00 -24.45 -45.02
N ALA A 155 34.85 -23.54 -45.43
CA ALA A 155 34.93 -23.05 -46.79
C ALA A 155 35.25 -24.23 -47.75
N THR A 156 34.33 -24.50 -48.63
CA THR A 156 34.60 -25.41 -49.79
C THR A 156 34.95 -24.54 -50.99
N ALA A 157 36.20 -24.62 -51.35
CA ALA A 157 36.77 -24.11 -52.60
C ALA A 157 36.11 -24.73 -53.80
N ALA A 158 35.80 -23.91 -54.79
CA ALA A 158 35.58 -24.36 -56.18
C ALA A 158 36.90 -24.69 -56.87
N PRO A 159 36.89 -25.56 -57.85
CA PRO A 159 37.59 -25.22 -59.07
C PRO A 159 36.80 -25.55 -60.35
N ARG A 160 37.02 -24.68 -61.31
CA ARG A 160 36.82 -24.75 -62.75
C ARG A 160 35.46 -24.35 -63.28
#